data_471591ce31770325eabb152b9438c31a
#
_entry.id   471591ce31770325eabb152b9438c31a
#
_cell.length_a   1.000
_cell.length_b   1.000
_cell.length_c   1.000
_cell.angle_alpha   90.00
_cell.angle_beta   90.00
_cell.angle_gamma   90.00
#
_symmetry.space_group_name_H-M   'P 1'
#
loop_
_entity.id
_entity.type
_entity.pdbx_description
1 polymer ?
#
loop_
_entity_poly.entity_id
_entity_poly.type
_entity_poly.pdbx_seq_one_letter_code
_entity_poly.pdbx_strand_id
1 'polypeptide(L)'
;MEGYVITMREQEGNGVETAVLGIFENKEDVWHLLFEFYNTNEGKFEKQSLNQFENSEGAWVMELVGRKGDVTRTIRGEYIADTKKVTSLKKLIELNW
;
A
#
# COMPACT_ATOMS: atom_id res chain seq x y z
N MET A 1 14.57 -12.50 -5.83
CA MET A 1 13.29 -13.12 -5.41
C MET A 1 12.16 -12.15 -5.68
N GLU A 2 11.15 -12.57 -6.36
CA GLU A 2 9.97 -11.76 -6.62
C GLU A 2 9.01 -11.78 -5.43
N GLY A 3 8.17 -10.79 -5.34
CA GLY A 3 7.17 -10.71 -4.29
C GLY A 3 6.29 -9.48 -4.41
N TYR A 4 5.53 -9.23 -3.36
CA TYR A 4 4.62 -8.10 -3.28
C TYR A 4 5.01 -7.24 -2.08
N VAL A 5 5.22 -5.97 -2.31
CA VAL A 5 5.55 -5.01 -1.23
C VAL A 5 4.27 -4.28 -0.84
N ILE A 6 4.02 -4.21 0.46
CA ILE A 6 2.90 -3.46 0.99
C ILE A 6 3.42 -2.21 1.65
N THR A 7 2.93 -1.08 1.19
CA THR A 7 3.30 0.24 1.70
C THR A 7 2.06 0.97 2.20
N MET A 8 2.28 1.87 3.13
CA MET A 8 1.23 2.73 3.68
C MET A 8 1.65 4.18 3.56
N ARG A 9 0.71 5.03 3.19
CA ARG A 9 0.88 6.47 3.20
C ARG A 9 -0.27 7.10 3.98
N GLU A 10 0.06 7.96 4.93
CA GLU A 10 -0.91 8.80 5.62
C GLU A 10 -0.63 10.26 5.31
N GLN A 11 -1.68 10.99 5.04
CA GLN A 11 -1.59 12.42 4.75
C GLN A 11 -2.62 13.18 5.59
N GLU A 12 -2.12 14.20 6.29
CA GLU A 12 -2.95 15.16 7.04
C GLU A 12 -2.42 16.56 6.73
N GLY A 13 -3.24 17.37 6.06
CA GLY A 13 -2.81 18.68 5.59
C GLY A 13 -1.58 18.57 4.69
N ASN A 14 -0.48 19.20 5.10
CA ASN A 14 0.81 19.14 4.39
C ASN A 14 1.74 18.05 4.91
N GLY A 15 1.34 17.36 5.99
CA GLY A 15 2.12 16.28 6.56
C GLY A 15 1.87 14.96 5.84
N VAL A 16 2.94 14.27 5.46
CA VAL A 16 2.88 12.97 4.81
C VAL A 16 3.84 12.01 5.51
N GLU A 17 3.32 10.84 5.87
CA GLU A 17 4.12 9.74 6.41
C GLU A 17 3.96 8.52 5.52
N THR A 18 5.06 7.83 5.25
CA THR A 18 5.07 6.59 4.49
C THR A 18 5.83 5.50 5.24
N ALA A 19 5.40 4.27 5.06
CA ALA A 19 6.05 3.12 5.68
C ALA A 19 5.92 1.89 4.80
N VAL A 20 6.91 1.00 4.86
CA VAL A 20 6.81 -0.34 4.28
C VAL A 20 6.26 -1.26 5.36
N LEU A 21 5.08 -1.84 5.12
CA LEU A 21 4.42 -2.71 6.09
C LEU A 21 4.89 -4.16 6.02
N GLY A 22 5.28 -4.62 4.84
CA GLY A 22 5.76 -5.98 4.69
C GLY A 22 6.00 -6.38 3.26
N ILE A 23 6.51 -7.60 3.11
CA ILE A 23 6.77 -8.24 1.82
C ILE A 23 6.11 -9.61 1.87
N PHE A 24 5.37 -9.95 0.83
CA PHE A 24 4.66 -11.22 0.72
C PHE A 24 5.02 -11.91 -0.60
N GLU A 25 5.07 -13.23 -0.56
CA GLU A 25 5.37 -14.02 -1.75
C GLU A 25 4.15 -14.22 -2.65
N ASN A 26 2.97 -14.25 -2.05
CA ASN A 26 1.73 -14.56 -2.74
C ASN A 26 0.77 -13.39 -2.79
N LYS A 27 0.15 -13.19 -3.94
CA LYS A 27 -0.87 -12.17 -4.17
C LYS A 27 -2.08 -12.32 -3.24
N GLU A 28 -2.45 -13.56 -2.94
CA GLU A 28 -3.56 -13.88 -2.05
C GLU A 28 -3.34 -13.37 -0.63
N ASP A 29 -2.09 -13.42 -0.14
CA ASP A 29 -1.75 -12.91 1.18
C ASP A 29 -1.90 -11.39 1.25
N VAL A 30 -1.58 -10.70 0.15
CA VAL A 30 -1.80 -9.25 0.04
C VAL A 30 -3.29 -8.94 0.10
N TRP A 31 -4.11 -9.69 -0.63
CA TRP A 31 -5.57 -9.58 -0.62
C TRP A 31 -6.12 -9.74 0.79
N HIS A 32 -5.70 -10.80 1.48
CA HIS A 32 -6.16 -11.09 2.83
C HIS A 32 -5.80 -9.96 3.79
N LEU A 33 -4.57 -9.46 3.74
CA LEU A 33 -4.13 -8.38 4.61
C LEU A 33 -4.93 -7.10 4.37
N LEU A 34 -5.07 -6.71 3.11
CA LEU A 34 -5.81 -5.50 2.76
C LEU A 34 -7.29 -5.62 3.11
N PHE A 35 -7.89 -6.77 2.83
CA PHE A 35 -9.28 -7.04 3.12
C PHE A 35 -9.56 -7.07 4.62
N GLU A 36 -8.67 -7.70 5.38
CA GLU A 36 -8.75 -7.75 6.83
C GLU A 36 -8.62 -6.35 7.43
N PHE A 37 -7.64 -5.59 6.99
CA PHE A 37 -7.46 -4.21 7.40
C PHE A 37 -8.70 -3.37 7.07
N TYR A 38 -9.30 -3.60 5.93
CA TYR A 38 -10.48 -2.91 5.45
C TYR A 38 -11.72 -3.19 6.31
N ASN A 39 -11.85 -4.43 6.78
CA ASN A 39 -13.01 -4.88 7.56
C ASN A 39 -12.86 -4.67 9.07
N THR A 40 -11.63 -4.76 9.58
CA THR A 40 -11.35 -4.72 11.02
C THR A 40 -10.65 -3.44 11.46
N ASN A 41 -10.76 -2.41 10.66
CA ASN A 41 -10.08 -1.14 10.89
C ASN A 41 -10.51 -0.47 12.19
N GLU A 42 -9.79 -0.74 13.27
CA GLU A 42 -10.05 -0.18 14.60
C GLU A 42 -9.90 1.34 14.64
N GLY A 43 -9.10 1.88 13.75
CA GLY A 43 -8.94 3.31 13.59
C GLY A 43 -10.16 3.99 12.99
N LYS A 44 -11.14 3.21 12.55
CA LYS A 44 -12.39 3.68 11.98
C LYS A 44 -12.21 4.62 10.80
N PHE A 45 -11.26 4.27 9.94
CA PHE A 45 -11.14 4.95 8.65
C PHE A 45 -12.31 4.57 7.77
N GLU A 46 -13.01 5.56 7.29
CA GLU A 46 -14.09 5.37 6.36
C GLU A 46 -13.54 4.98 5.00
N LYS A 47 -14.06 3.91 4.46
CA LYS A 47 -13.70 3.34 3.18
C LYS A 47 -14.00 4.31 2.03
N GLN A 48 -12.99 4.70 1.26
CA GLN A 48 -13.17 5.57 0.09
C GLN A 48 -13.13 4.78 -1.22
N SER A 49 -12.10 3.95 -1.38
CA SER A 49 -11.94 3.18 -2.60
C SER A 49 -11.05 1.96 -2.40
N LEU A 50 -11.25 0.98 -3.25
CA LEU A 50 -10.39 -0.19 -3.38
C LEU A 50 -10.22 -0.43 -4.87
N ASN A 51 -9.01 -0.22 -5.40
CA ASN A 51 -8.71 -0.31 -6.81
C ASN A 51 -7.61 -1.35 -7.08
N GLN A 52 -7.71 -2.00 -8.22
CA GLN A 52 -6.71 -2.93 -8.71
C GLN A 52 -6.38 -2.54 -10.15
N PHE A 53 -5.10 -2.39 -10.45
CA PHE A 53 -4.65 -1.95 -11.76
C PHE A 53 -3.23 -2.43 -12.05
N GLU A 54 -2.74 -2.17 -13.26
CA GLU A 54 -1.35 -2.38 -13.62
C GLU A 54 -0.64 -1.03 -13.69
N ASN A 55 0.60 -0.99 -13.18
CA ASN A 55 1.41 0.22 -13.29
C ASN A 55 1.99 0.37 -14.71
N SER A 56 2.81 1.41 -14.93
CA SER A 56 3.42 1.69 -16.23
C SER A 56 4.33 0.56 -16.74
N GLU A 57 4.79 -0.30 -15.85
CA GLU A 57 5.64 -1.45 -16.20
C GLU A 57 4.84 -2.75 -16.37
N GLY A 58 3.52 -2.67 -16.26
CA GLY A 58 2.65 -3.84 -16.34
C GLY A 58 2.58 -4.66 -15.06
N ALA A 59 3.11 -4.17 -13.96
CA ALA A 59 3.06 -4.86 -12.69
C ALA A 59 1.74 -4.62 -11.97
N TRP A 60 1.25 -5.66 -11.31
CA TRP A 60 0.00 -5.59 -10.54
C TRP A 60 0.12 -4.67 -9.34
N VAL A 61 -0.88 -3.84 -9.15
CA VAL A 61 -1.00 -2.92 -8.02
C VAL A 61 -2.41 -2.97 -7.47
N MET A 62 -2.51 -2.93 -6.14
CA MET A 62 -3.78 -2.77 -5.44
C MET A 62 -3.66 -1.61 -4.45
N GLU A 63 -4.64 -0.73 -4.46
CA GLU A 63 -4.70 0.40 -3.54
C GLU A 63 -6.01 0.43 -2.78
N LEU A 64 -5.90 0.56 -1.47
CA LEU A 64 -7.01 0.76 -0.57
C LEU A 64 -6.88 2.16 0.05
N VAL A 65 -7.91 2.98 -0.10
CA VAL A 65 -7.93 4.33 0.45
C VAL A 65 -9.02 4.45 1.51
N GLY A 66 -8.64 4.94 2.68
CA GLY A 66 -9.54 5.24 3.77
C GLY A 66 -9.34 6.66 4.29
N ARG A 67 -10.37 7.20 4.92
CA ARG A 67 -10.33 8.54 5.50
C ARG A 67 -10.90 8.56 6.90
N LYS A 68 -10.24 9.30 7.78
CA LYS A 68 -10.71 9.55 9.14
C LYS A 68 -10.46 11.03 9.45
N GLY A 69 -11.56 11.81 9.49
CA GLY A 69 -11.44 13.26 9.62
C GLY A 69 -10.61 13.84 8.47
N ASP A 70 -9.53 14.53 8.80
CA ASP A 70 -8.64 15.15 7.82
C ASP A 70 -7.48 14.24 7.40
N VAL A 71 -7.44 13.01 7.92
CA VAL A 71 -6.39 12.05 7.61
C VAL A 71 -6.83 11.12 6.48
N THR A 72 -6.04 11.05 5.42
CA THR A 72 -6.22 10.08 4.33
C THR A 72 -5.13 9.03 4.45
N ARG A 73 -5.51 7.76 4.49
CA ARG A 73 -4.59 6.63 4.52
C ARG A 73 -4.74 5.81 3.25
N THR A 74 -3.62 5.59 2.57
CA THR A 74 -3.57 4.71 1.41
C THR A 74 -2.67 3.52 1.73
N ILE A 75 -3.18 2.32 1.52
CA ILE A 75 -2.39 1.09 1.64
C ILE A 75 -2.28 0.51 0.24
N ARG A 76 -1.06 0.28 -0.19
CA ARG A 76 -0.76 -0.17 -1.54
C ARG A 76 0.03 -1.46 -1.51
N GLY A 77 -0.44 -2.46 -2.25
CA GLY A 77 0.30 -3.68 -2.54
C GLY A 77 0.78 -3.63 -3.99
N GLU A 78 2.05 -3.88 -4.23
CA GLU A 78 2.63 -3.81 -5.56
C GLU A 78 3.58 -4.96 -5.80
N TYR A 79 3.45 -5.62 -6.96
CA TYR A 79 4.39 -6.63 -7.40
C TYR A 79 5.75 -6.03 -7.69
N ILE A 80 6.81 -6.69 -7.23
CA ILE A 80 8.19 -6.33 -7.58
C ILE A 80 8.95 -7.59 -7.99
N ALA A 81 9.79 -7.45 -9.02
CA ALA A 81 10.56 -8.56 -9.55
C ALA A 81 11.71 -9.00 -8.64
N ASP A 82 12.23 -8.08 -7.84
CA ASP A 82 13.35 -8.37 -6.93
C ASP A 82 13.16 -7.70 -5.57
N THR A 83 12.79 -8.49 -4.58
CA THR A 83 12.56 -8.02 -3.21
C THR A 83 13.82 -7.54 -2.50
N LYS A 84 15.01 -7.88 -3.01
CA LYS A 84 16.26 -7.41 -2.45
C LYS A 84 16.42 -5.90 -2.59
N LYS A 85 15.67 -5.28 -3.49
CA LYS A 85 15.70 -3.84 -3.73
C LYS A 85 14.74 -3.05 -2.86
N VAL A 86 14.11 -3.68 -1.87
CA VAL A 86 13.07 -3.04 -1.03
C VAL A 86 13.55 -1.74 -0.37
N THR A 87 14.80 -1.70 0.09
CA THR A 87 15.32 -0.49 0.72
C THR A 87 15.36 0.68 -0.26
N SER A 88 15.79 0.44 -1.49
CA SER A 88 15.78 1.44 -2.56
C SER A 88 14.36 1.78 -3.00
N LEU A 89 13.48 0.80 -3.02
CA LEU A 89 12.08 0.97 -3.37
C LEU A 89 11.36 1.85 -2.35
N LYS A 90 11.62 1.66 -1.07
CA LYS A 90 11.08 2.50 0.00
C LYS A 90 11.38 3.98 -0.26
N LYS A 91 12.63 4.29 -0.56
CA LYS A 91 13.08 5.65 -0.86
C LYS A 91 12.38 6.19 -2.11
N LEU A 92 12.23 5.36 -3.12
CA LEU A 92 11.56 5.72 -4.36
C LEU A 92 10.08 6.01 -4.13
N ILE A 93 9.41 5.19 -3.32
CA ILE A 93 8.00 5.37 -2.97
C ILE A 93 7.81 6.67 -2.20
N GLU A 94 8.68 6.98 -1.25
CA GLU A 94 8.63 8.23 -0.49
C GLU A 94 8.76 9.47 -1.39
N LEU A 95 9.47 9.35 -2.51
CA LEU A 95 9.65 10.44 -3.46
C LEU A 95 8.50 10.57 -4.46
N ASN A 96 7.85 9.47 -4.82
CA ASN A 96 6.90 9.41 -5.92
C ASN A 96 5.42 9.29 -5.50
N TRP A 97 5.17 9.16 -4.24
CA TRP A 97 3.81 9.23 -3.73
C TRP A 97 3.32 10.69 -3.74
#